data_9b507303fd449811ee6008246bf3e0f8
#
_entry.id   9b507303fd449811ee6008246bf3e0f8
#
_cell.length_a   1.000
_cell.length_b   1.000
_cell.length_c   1.000
_cell.angle_alpha   90.00
_cell.angle_beta   90.00
_cell.angle_gamma   90.00
#
_symmetry.space_group_name_H-M   'P 1'
#
loop_
_entity.id
_entity.type
_entity.pdbx_description
1 polymer ?
#
loop_
_entity_poly.entity_id
_entity_poly.type
_entity_poly.pdbx_seq_one_letter_code
_entity_poly.pdbx_strand_id
1 'polypeptide(L)'
;MSLEHLNSWHADWSKTRVLVFGLGVSGFAAADTLVELGAEVRVLTDKADAEHLDILDVLGVKHSVGQSLEDNLAEFKEFSPELFIVSPGIRPDNALVVSAVASGIQVWTEVDLAWRLRDKWGTGSQWICITGTNGKTTVTQMVEKMLQTAGIRAIACGNIGVP
;
A
#
# COMPACT_ATOMS: atom_id res chain seq x y z
N MET A 1 5.24 16.96 -7.45
CA MET A 1 4.75 17.64 -6.23
C MET A 1 5.33 16.92 -5.03
N SER A 2 5.73 17.61 -3.95
CA SER A 2 6.19 16.91 -2.74
C SER A 2 4.97 16.46 -1.93
N LEU A 3 4.90 15.17 -1.57
CA LEU A 3 3.84 14.60 -0.74
C LEU A 3 4.23 14.55 0.75
N GLU A 4 5.17 15.39 1.17
CA GLU A 4 5.65 15.42 2.57
C GLU A 4 4.56 15.76 3.58
N HIS A 5 3.54 16.51 3.15
CA HIS A 5 2.37 16.83 3.96
C HIS A 5 1.49 15.59 4.24
N LEU A 6 1.56 14.55 3.41
CA LEU A 6 0.83 13.29 3.60
C LEU A 6 1.64 12.35 4.52
N ASN A 7 1.84 12.76 5.77
CA ASN A 7 2.63 12.04 6.77
C ASN A 7 1.87 11.82 8.08
N SER A 8 0.55 11.74 7.99
CA SER A 8 -0.36 11.51 9.11
C SER A 8 -1.66 10.90 8.59
N TRP A 9 -2.30 10.07 9.40
CA TRP A 9 -3.67 9.63 9.17
C TRP A 9 -4.65 10.81 9.04
N HIS A 10 -4.38 11.89 9.76
CA HIS A 10 -5.23 13.08 9.84
C HIS A 10 -4.90 14.15 8.79
N ALA A 11 -3.99 13.85 7.85
CA ALA A 11 -3.71 14.74 6.74
C ALA A 11 -4.89 14.78 5.75
N ASP A 12 -4.97 15.81 4.94
CA ASP A 12 -5.98 15.90 3.87
C ASP A 12 -5.56 15.11 2.64
N TRP A 13 -6.06 13.88 2.53
CA TRP A 13 -5.85 12.98 1.41
C TRP A 13 -6.86 13.17 0.28
N SER A 14 -7.94 13.94 0.49
CA SER A 14 -9.12 14.03 -0.39
C SER A 14 -8.82 14.52 -1.80
N LYS A 15 -7.67 15.14 -2.02
CA LYS A 15 -7.26 15.67 -3.34
C LYS A 15 -6.15 14.85 -4.00
N THR A 16 -5.77 13.75 -3.38
CA THR A 16 -4.63 12.95 -3.86
C THR A 16 -5.13 11.86 -4.79
N ARG A 17 -4.64 11.84 -6.02
CA ARG A 17 -4.86 10.74 -6.96
C ARG A 17 -3.81 9.67 -6.74
N VAL A 18 -4.26 8.48 -6.34
CA VAL A 18 -3.39 7.36 -6.02
C VAL A 18 -3.65 6.20 -6.96
N LEU A 19 -2.63 5.76 -7.66
CA LEU A 19 -2.66 4.52 -8.42
C LEU A 19 -2.06 3.39 -7.58
N VAL A 20 -2.82 2.32 -7.38
CA VAL A 20 -2.35 1.10 -6.72
C VAL A 20 -2.09 0.04 -7.79
N PHE A 21 -0.88 -0.53 -7.80
CA PHE A 21 -0.51 -1.57 -8.74
C PHE A 21 -0.26 -2.90 -8.04
N GLY A 22 -1.10 -3.87 -8.37
CA GLY A 22 -1.19 -5.18 -7.74
C GLY A 22 -2.26 -5.23 -6.64
N LEU A 23 -3.16 -6.23 -6.71
CA LEU A 23 -4.31 -6.39 -5.82
C LEU A 23 -4.22 -7.71 -5.02
N GLY A 24 -3.04 -8.01 -4.49
CA GLY A 24 -2.90 -8.98 -3.42
C GLY A 24 -3.33 -8.39 -2.08
N VAL A 25 -3.13 -9.13 -0.99
CA VAL A 25 -3.52 -8.72 0.38
C VAL A 25 -3.03 -7.31 0.73
N SER A 26 -1.76 -7.00 0.47
CA SER A 26 -1.16 -5.68 0.75
C SER A 26 -1.74 -4.57 -0.15
N GLY A 27 -1.89 -4.83 -1.44
CA GLY A 27 -2.43 -3.84 -2.37
C GLY A 27 -3.90 -3.52 -2.09
N PHE A 28 -4.69 -4.53 -1.76
CA PHE A 28 -6.08 -4.35 -1.34
C PHE A 28 -6.18 -3.52 -0.06
N ALA A 29 -5.41 -3.87 0.99
CA ALA A 29 -5.38 -3.11 2.23
C ALA A 29 -4.97 -1.64 2.02
N ALA A 30 -3.99 -1.39 1.13
CA ALA A 30 -3.59 -0.03 0.78
C ALA A 30 -4.71 0.74 0.05
N ALA A 31 -5.39 0.10 -0.92
CA ALA A 31 -6.49 0.72 -1.66
C ALA A 31 -7.67 1.05 -0.73
N ASP A 32 -8.10 0.10 0.10
CA ASP A 32 -9.18 0.27 1.08
C ASP A 32 -8.88 1.42 2.06
N THR A 33 -7.68 1.43 2.64
CA THR A 33 -7.22 2.50 3.53
C THR A 33 -7.23 3.87 2.86
N LEU A 34 -6.75 3.96 1.62
CA LEU A 34 -6.73 5.23 0.88
C LEU A 34 -8.12 5.74 0.55
N VAL A 35 -9.06 4.84 0.28
CA VAL A 35 -10.48 5.19 0.11
C VAL A 35 -11.08 5.71 1.42
N GLU A 36 -10.79 5.05 2.56
CA GLU A 36 -11.20 5.53 3.90
C GLU A 36 -10.69 6.95 4.16
N LEU A 37 -9.48 7.27 3.70
CA LEU A 37 -8.87 8.61 3.83
C LEU A 37 -9.42 9.63 2.83
N GLY A 38 -10.28 9.22 1.89
CA GLY A 38 -10.90 10.08 0.90
C GLY A 38 -10.06 10.36 -0.34
N ALA A 39 -8.96 9.63 -0.56
CA ALA A 39 -8.18 9.75 -1.78
C ALA A 39 -8.94 9.24 -3.01
N GLU A 40 -8.63 9.78 -4.19
CA GLU A 40 -9.11 9.24 -5.45
C GLU A 40 -8.23 8.05 -5.85
N VAL A 41 -8.76 6.83 -5.69
CA VAL A 41 -8.00 5.60 -5.90
C VAL A 41 -8.37 4.96 -7.24
N ARG A 42 -7.35 4.49 -7.96
CA ARG A 42 -7.50 3.61 -9.12
C ARG A 42 -6.58 2.40 -8.93
N VAL A 43 -7.03 1.23 -9.36
CA VAL A 43 -6.27 -0.03 -9.18
C VAL A 43 -5.96 -0.65 -10.53
N LEU A 44 -4.70 -1.00 -10.76
CA LEU A 44 -4.27 -1.85 -11.88
C LEU A 44 -3.69 -3.14 -11.32
N THR A 45 -4.03 -4.27 -11.91
CA THR A 45 -3.50 -5.57 -11.48
C THR A 45 -3.50 -6.58 -12.60
N ASP A 46 -2.55 -7.51 -12.59
CA ASP A 46 -2.52 -8.62 -13.54
C ASP A 46 -3.54 -9.70 -13.15
N LYS A 47 -3.77 -9.87 -11.84
CA LYS A 47 -4.68 -10.89 -11.27
C LYS A 47 -5.32 -10.33 -10.00
N ALA A 48 -6.54 -10.74 -9.74
CA ALA A 48 -7.26 -10.40 -8.52
C ALA A 48 -8.20 -11.53 -8.11
N ASP A 49 -8.46 -11.63 -6.82
CA ASP A 49 -9.54 -12.44 -6.29
C ASP A 49 -10.89 -11.73 -6.51
N ALA A 50 -11.93 -12.48 -6.85
CA ALA A 50 -13.24 -11.93 -7.13
C ALA A 50 -13.80 -11.14 -5.93
N GLU A 51 -13.57 -11.62 -4.71
CA GLU A 51 -13.99 -10.96 -3.47
C GLU A 51 -13.40 -9.54 -3.34
N HIS A 52 -12.11 -9.37 -3.67
CA HIS A 52 -11.48 -8.04 -3.65
C HIS A 52 -12.09 -7.10 -4.69
N LEU A 53 -12.40 -7.63 -5.89
CA LEU A 53 -13.03 -6.83 -6.95
C LEU A 53 -14.44 -6.40 -6.56
N ASP A 54 -15.24 -7.31 -6.02
CA ASP A 54 -16.61 -7.02 -5.55
C ASP A 54 -16.60 -5.89 -4.49
N ILE A 55 -15.63 -5.91 -3.57
CA ILE A 55 -15.48 -4.86 -2.56
C ILE A 55 -15.08 -3.53 -3.21
N LEU A 56 -14.13 -3.53 -4.15
CA LEU A 56 -13.73 -2.31 -4.86
C LEU A 56 -14.90 -1.70 -5.64
N ASP A 57 -15.76 -2.53 -6.24
CA ASP A 57 -16.98 -2.08 -6.92
C ASP A 57 -17.94 -1.40 -5.96
N VAL A 58 -18.17 -1.99 -4.77
CA VAL A 58 -18.99 -1.39 -3.71
C VAL A 58 -18.42 -0.06 -3.24
N LEU A 59 -17.09 0.06 -3.15
CA LEU A 59 -16.39 1.29 -2.78
C LEU A 59 -16.34 2.32 -3.92
N GLY A 60 -16.77 1.97 -5.14
CA GLY A 60 -16.72 2.83 -6.32
C GLY A 60 -15.31 3.06 -6.87
N VAL A 61 -14.38 2.16 -6.56
CA VAL A 61 -12.98 2.25 -7.03
C VAL A 61 -12.88 1.69 -8.44
N LYS A 62 -12.41 2.51 -9.37
CA LYS A 62 -12.11 2.03 -10.73
C LYS A 62 -10.92 1.09 -10.71
N HIS A 63 -11.06 -0.05 -11.37
CA HIS A 63 -10.00 -1.04 -11.45
C HIS A 63 -9.92 -1.68 -12.84
N SER A 64 -8.73 -2.17 -13.18
CA SER A 64 -8.45 -2.87 -14.44
C SER A 64 -7.61 -4.11 -14.16
N VAL A 65 -8.02 -5.25 -14.74
CA VAL A 65 -7.41 -6.56 -14.49
C VAL A 65 -6.89 -7.16 -15.79
N GLY A 66 -5.65 -7.61 -15.79
CA GLY A 66 -5.06 -8.39 -16.89
C GLY A 66 -4.89 -7.62 -18.19
N GLN A 67 -4.81 -6.31 -18.15
CA GLN A 67 -4.60 -5.47 -19.32
C GLN A 67 -3.18 -5.61 -19.90
N SER A 68 -3.02 -5.23 -21.15
CA SER A 68 -1.70 -5.09 -21.76
C SER A 68 -0.87 -4.00 -21.08
N LEU A 69 0.45 -4.05 -21.23
CA LEU A 69 1.32 -2.98 -20.74
C LEU A 69 0.97 -1.63 -21.38
N GLU A 70 0.59 -1.63 -22.66
CA GLU A 70 0.23 -0.41 -23.41
C GLU A 70 -1.03 0.23 -22.82
N ASP A 71 -2.06 -0.57 -22.53
CA ASP A 71 -3.31 -0.11 -21.93
C ASP A 71 -3.06 0.40 -20.51
N ASN A 72 -2.28 -0.32 -19.71
CA ASN A 72 -1.89 0.12 -18.36
C ASN A 72 -1.12 1.46 -18.38
N LEU A 73 -0.22 1.66 -19.34
CA LEU A 73 0.49 2.92 -19.51
C LEU A 73 -0.42 4.05 -20.00
N ALA A 74 -1.41 3.74 -20.84
CA ALA A 74 -2.40 4.71 -21.28
C ALA A 74 -3.27 5.16 -20.11
N GLU A 75 -3.77 4.23 -19.31
CA GLU A 75 -4.58 4.50 -18.12
C GLU A 75 -3.79 5.26 -17.06
N PHE A 76 -2.52 4.90 -16.83
CA PHE A 76 -1.62 5.64 -15.94
C PHE A 76 -1.49 7.10 -16.37
N LYS A 77 -1.28 7.37 -17.67
CA LYS A 77 -1.16 8.74 -18.20
C LYS A 77 -2.47 9.51 -18.11
N GLU A 78 -3.60 8.87 -18.43
CA GLU A 78 -4.93 9.47 -18.32
C GLU A 78 -5.26 9.86 -16.89
N PHE A 79 -5.04 8.95 -15.95
CA PHE A 79 -5.32 9.19 -14.53
C PHE A 79 -4.39 10.23 -13.92
N SER A 80 -3.15 10.33 -14.41
CA SER A 80 -2.14 11.26 -13.90
C SER A 80 -2.00 11.20 -12.38
N PRO A 81 -1.62 10.04 -11.80
CA PRO A 81 -1.52 9.88 -10.36
C PRO A 81 -0.46 10.80 -9.76
N GLU A 82 -0.65 11.22 -8.53
CA GLU A 82 0.34 11.97 -7.73
C GLU A 82 1.16 11.04 -6.86
N LEU A 83 0.58 9.88 -6.54
CA LEU A 83 1.20 8.80 -5.76
C LEU A 83 0.98 7.47 -6.47
N PHE A 84 2.01 6.65 -6.48
CA PHE A 84 1.96 5.30 -7.03
C PHE A 84 2.31 4.29 -5.93
N ILE A 85 1.36 3.47 -5.52
CA ILE A 85 1.56 2.39 -4.54
C ILE A 85 1.80 1.09 -5.28
N VAL A 86 2.88 0.39 -4.93
CA VAL A 86 3.21 -0.90 -5.54
C VAL A 86 3.16 -2.03 -4.52
N SER A 87 2.52 -3.13 -4.88
CA SER A 87 2.55 -4.35 -4.08
C SER A 87 3.94 -4.98 -4.05
N PRO A 88 4.33 -5.68 -2.96
CA PRO A 88 5.67 -6.25 -2.79
C PRO A 88 6.09 -7.25 -3.87
N GLY A 89 5.12 -7.87 -4.57
CA GLY A 89 5.37 -8.80 -5.68
C GLY A 89 5.78 -8.13 -6.99
N ILE A 90 5.62 -6.81 -7.10
CA ILE A 90 5.96 -6.06 -8.31
C ILE A 90 7.45 -5.72 -8.29
N ARG A 91 8.13 -6.05 -9.38
CA ARG A 91 9.57 -5.80 -9.50
C ARG A 91 9.85 -4.31 -9.75
N PRO A 92 10.95 -3.75 -9.22
CA PRO A 92 11.35 -2.36 -9.47
C PRO A 92 11.63 -2.02 -10.94
N ASP A 93 11.98 -3.03 -11.75
CA ASP A 93 12.21 -2.90 -13.19
C ASP A 93 10.93 -3.05 -14.05
N ASN A 94 9.76 -3.17 -13.42
CA ASN A 94 8.49 -3.17 -14.13
C ASN A 94 8.30 -1.84 -14.87
N ALA A 95 7.86 -1.90 -16.12
CA ALA A 95 7.78 -0.73 -17.00
C ALA A 95 6.85 0.39 -16.46
N LEU A 96 5.78 0.03 -15.75
CA LEU A 96 4.92 1.01 -15.08
C LEU A 96 5.65 1.73 -13.95
N VAL A 97 6.38 0.98 -13.11
CA VAL A 97 7.18 1.55 -12.02
C VAL A 97 8.26 2.49 -12.58
N VAL A 98 8.98 2.04 -13.60
CA VAL A 98 9.98 2.86 -14.30
C VAL A 98 9.37 4.12 -14.88
N SER A 99 8.18 4.03 -15.49
CA SER A 99 7.46 5.18 -16.04
C SER A 99 7.03 6.18 -14.96
N ALA A 100 6.56 5.68 -13.80
CA ALA A 100 6.18 6.53 -12.68
C ALA A 100 7.40 7.31 -12.14
N VAL A 101 8.51 6.62 -11.90
CA VAL A 101 9.77 7.24 -11.44
C VAL A 101 10.29 8.26 -12.47
N ALA A 102 10.29 7.92 -13.75
CA ALA A 102 10.72 8.83 -14.83
C ALA A 102 9.84 10.09 -14.94
N SER A 103 8.56 9.97 -14.56
CA SER A 103 7.60 11.09 -14.51
C SER A 103 7.70 11.91 -13.22
N GLY A 104 8.61 11.58 -12.30
CA GLY A 104 8.78 12.26 -11.02
C GLY A 104 7.67 11.96 -10.00
N ILE A 105 6.88 10.90 -10.21
CA ILE A 105 5.83 10.45 -9.30
C ILE A 105 6.49 9.66 -8.16
N GLN A 106 6.06 9.93 -6.93
CA GLN A 106 6.54 9.16 -5.78
C GLN A 106 5.97 7.75 -5.82
N VAL A 107 6.86 6.78 -5.67
CA VAL A 107 6.50 5.35 -5.60
C VAL A 107 6.70 4.88 -4.17
N TRP A 108 5.63 4.40 -3.56
CA TRP A 108 5.64 3.84 -2.19
C TRP A 108 5.21 2.38 -2.20
N THR A 109 5.64 1.68 -1.19
CA THR A 109 5.09 0.37 -0.82
C THR A 109 3.97 0.54 0.23
N GLU A 110 3.26 -0.52 0.53
CA GLU A 110 2.30 -0.52 1.65
C GLU A 110 2.97 -0.21 2.99
N VAL A 111 4.25 -0.56 3.15
CA VAL A 111 5.03 -0.27 4.36
C VAL A 111 5.29 1.24 4.50
N ASP A 112 5.60 1.92 3.38
CA ASP A 112 5.77 3.38 3.36
C ASP A 112 4.46 4.09 3.74
N LEU A 113 3.33 3.60 3.21
CA LEU A 113 2.00 4.11 3.53
C LEU A 113 1.69 3.89 5.02
N ALA A 114 1.82 2.66 5.51
CA ALA A 114 1.55 2.30 6.90
C ALA A 114 2.40 3.12 7.89
N TRP A 115 3.69 3.34 7.57
CA TRP A 115 4.56 4.20 8.38
C TRP A 115 4.03 5.64 8.49
N ARG A 116 3.48 6.18 7.40
CA ARG A 116 2.92 7.55 7.39
C ARG A 116 1.62 7.64 8.15
N LEU A 117 0.83 6.57 8.18
CA LEU A 117 -0.49 6.50 8.81
C LEU A 117 -0.46 5.97 10.26
N ARG A 118 0.72 5.76 10.84
CA ARG A 118 0.91 5.13 12.16
C ARG A 118 0.30 5.88 13.34
N ASP A 119 -0.19 7.09 13.14
CA ASP A 119 -0.79 7.97 14.14
C ASP A 119 -2.33 7.93 14.16
N LYS A 120 -2.96 6.98 13.47
CA LYS A 120 -4.44 6.82 13.41
C LYS A 120 -5.09 6.89 14.80
N TRP A 121 -4.44 6.33 15.82
CA TRP A 121 -4.97 6.21 17.17
C TRP A 121 -4.23 7.10 18.18
N GLY A 122 -3.68 8.21 17.75
CA GLY A 122 -2.98 9.19 18.59
C GLY A 122 -1.49 9.28 18.32
N THR A 123 -0.64 9.18 19.36
CA THR A 123 0.82 9.19 19.14
C THR A 123 1.24 7.97 18.35
N GLY A 124 1.99 8.18 17.28
CA GLY A 124 2.36 7.13 16.34
C GLY A 124 2.98 5.89 17.01
N SER A 125 2.55 4.71 16.58
CA SER A 125 3.06 3.44 17.08
C SER A 125 4.57 3.32 16.86
N GLN A 126 5.26 2.70 17.82
CA GLN A 126 6.68 2.34 17.67
C GLN A 126 6.79 1.08 16.81
N TRP A 127 7.80 1.04 15.97
CA TRP A 127 8.04 -0.09 15.07
C TRP A 127 9.35 -0.79 15.38
N ILE A 128 9.31 -2.12 15.39
CA ILE A 128 10.48 -3.00 15.40
C ILE A 128 10.53 -3.72 14.07
N CYS A 129 11.49 -3.37 13.24
CA CYS A 129 11.66 -3.96 11.91
C CYS A 129 12.63 -5.13 11.97
N ILE A 130 12.21 -6.30 11.46
CA ILE A 130 12.99 -7.52 11.44
C ILE A 130 13.25 -7.93 9.99
N THR A 131 14.52 -8.01 9.63
CA THR A 131 14.97 -8.48 8.31
C THR A 131 15.95 -9.64 8.44
N GLY A 132 16.21 -10.32 7.35
CA GLY A 132 17.15 -11.45 7.30
C GLY A 132 16.80 -12.43 6.18
N THR A 133 17.71 -13.33 5.89
CA THR A 133 17.53 -14.38 4.86
C THR A 133 16.51 -15.41 5.30
N ASN A 134 16.65 -15.93 6.53
CA ASN A 134 15.79 -16.93 7.14
C ASN A 134 15.34 -16.52 8.53
N GLY A 135 14.31 -17.17 9.07
CA GLY A 135 13.86 -17.03 10.45
C GLY A 135 13.08 -15.75 10.76
N LYS A 136 12.86 -14.84 9.80
CA LYS A 136 12.15 -13.57 10.02
C LYS A 136 10.81 -13.78 10.72
N THR A 137 9.95 -14.62 10.18
CA THR A 137 8.61 -14.91 10.73
C THR A 137 8.69 -15.39 12.18
N THR A 138 9.57 -16.36 12.44
CA THR A 138 9.75 -16.92 13.79
C THR A 138 10.21 -15.86 14.78
N VAL A 139 11.22 -15.06 14.41
CA VAL A 139 11.75 -14.00 15.27
C VAL A 139 10.68 -12.92 15.51
N THR A 140 9.91 -12.54 14.50
CA THR A 140 8.84 -11.55 14.64
C THR A 140 7.77 -12.03 15.61
N GLN A 141 7.33 -13.29 15.51
CA GLN A 141 6.35 -13.88 16.42
C GLN A 141 6.91 -14.04 17.86
N MET A 142 8.20 -14.36 17.99
CA MET A 142 8.83 -14.41 19.30
C MET A 142 8.88 -13.03 19.96
N VAL A 143 9.28 -11.99 19.22
CA VAL A 143 9.32 -10.61 19.72
C VAL A 143 7.92 -10.13 20.11
N GLU A 144 6.91 -10.38 19.27
CA GLU A 144 5.51 -10.09 19.62
C GLU A 144 5.12 -10.73 20.93
N LYS A 145 5.38 -12.04 21.08
CA LYS A 145 5.02 -12.77 22.30
C LYS A 145 5.76 -12.27 23.54
N MET A 146 7.03 -11.92 23.40
CA MET A 146 7.82 -11.34 24.49
C MET A 146 7.26 -9.99 24.95
N LEU A 147 6.92 -9.12 24.01
CA LEU A 147 6.31 -7.82 24.31
C LEU A 147 4.95 -7.97 24.98
N GLN A 148 4.09 -8.83 24.45
CA GLN A 148 2.77 -9.13 25.05
C GLN A 148 2.90 -9.69 26.48
N THR A 149 3.89 -10.57 26.72
CA THR A 149 4.16 -11.13 28.05
C THR A 149 4.65 -10.04 29.02
N ALA A 150 5.36 -9.03 28.51
CA ALA A 150 5.77 -7.86 29.30
C ALA A 150 4.64 -6.80 29.48
N GLY A 151 3.41 -7.10 29.06
CA GLY A 151 2.27 -6.19 29.17
C GLY A 151 2.23 -5.07 28.13
N ILE A 152 3.07 -5.16 27.09
CA ILE A 152 3.11 -4.19 25.98
C ILE A 152 2.18 -4.67 24.87
N ARG A 153 1.29 -3.81 24.39
CA ARG A 153 0.47 -4.12 23.20
C ARG A 153 1.36 -4.14 21.98
N ALA A 154 1.52 -5.29 21.39
CA ALA A 154 2.29 -5.49 20.17
C ALA A 154 1.55 -6.45 19.23
N ILE A 155 1.70 -6.23 17.94
CA ILE A 155 1.17 -7.08 16.87
C ILE A 155 2.26 -7.29 15.82
N ALA A 156 2.40 -8.54 15.39
CA ALA A 156 3.21 -8.88 14.24
C ALA A 156 2.43 -8.63 12.95
N CYS A 157 2.98 -7.85 12.04
CA CYS A 157 2.33 -7.47 10.78
C CYS A 157 3.34 -7.42 9.63
N GLY A 158 2.86 -7.17 8.44
CA GLY A 158 3.64 -7.12 7.20
C GLY A 158 3.43 -8.38 6.36
N ASN A 159 4.53 -9.01 5.90
CA ASN A 159 4.40 -10.25 5.10
C ASN A 159 4.06 -11.50 5.97
N ILE A 160 3.43 -11.29 7.10
CA ILE A 160 2.91 -12.31 8.03
C ILE A 160 1.64 -11.78 8.71
N GLY A 161 0.64 -12.62 8.84
CA GLY A 161 -0.60 -12.27 9.55
C GLY A 161 -1.38 -11.16 8.85
N VAL A 162 -1.51 -10.02 9.51
CA VAL A 162 -2.18 -8.83 8.98
C VAL A 162 -1.17 -7.98 8.20
N PRO A 163 -1.52 -7.47 7.00
CA PRO A 163 -0.64 -6.63 6.20
C PRO A 163 -0.39 -5.28 6.85
#